data_a02e42d745d373810ac6df661ec5461f
#
_entry.id   a02e42d745d373810ac6df661ec5461f
#
_cell.length_a   1.000
_cell.length_b   1.000
_cell.length_c   1.000
_cell.angle_alpha   90.00
_cell.angle_beta   90.00
_cell.angle_gamma   90.00
#
_symmetry.space_group_name_H-M   'P 1'
#
loop_
_entity.id
_entity.type
_entity.pdbx_description
1 polymer ?
#
loop_
_entity_poly.entity_id
_entity_poly.type
_entity_poly.pdbx_seq_one_letter_code
_entity_poly.pdbx_strand_id
1 'polypeptide(L)'
;MDNKRRGRRGQAETAPQALPEEVAELVGEVTEAPAGSARRRLTAEIPRLAGRSGRAGWRGLRSGGRWLTAEVLAMAPRLPVRDQQRLRDQFPGLGPEELADALILRAARASAVVGAGAGAAMVLPLPSAPVEVAVETLALVGIEIKLVAELHEVYGMRAAGSAPERMLAYVSAWAHRRGVALAPAGLVVVAGSPLHRLVQRRLIARATRSATSLGPLLTGSIAGAALNRRETRRLGADVREDLRRRSPYSAHWAR
;
A
#
# COMPACT_ATOMS: atom_id res chain seq x y z
N MET A 1 -45.29 -28.82 3.42
CA MET A 1 -44.48 -28.25 2.35
C MET A 1 -44.01 -26.87 2.79
N ASP A 2 -43.00 -26.77 3.66
CA ASP A 2 -42.35 -25.49 3.93
C ASP A 2 -41.01 -25.69 4.67
N ASN A 3 -39.96 -26.03 3.93
CA ASN A 3 -38.62 -26.18 4.52
C ASN A 3 -37.49 -25.82 3.51
N LYS A 4 -37.71 -24.84 2.63
CA LYS A 4 -36.70 -24.43 1.64
C LYS A 4 -36.24 -22.94 1.70
N ARG A 5 -36.60 -22.19 2.75
CA ARG A 5 -36.27 -20.76 2.86
C ARG A 5 -35.26 -20.37 3.95
N ARG A 6 -34.69 -21.33 4.70
CA ARG A 6 -33.71 -21.03 5.79
C ARG A 6 -32.23 -21.10 5.39
N GLY A 7 -31.89 -21.46 4.15
CA GLY A 7 -30.50 -21.72 3.73
C GLY A 7 -29.73 -20.56 3.10
N ARG A 8 -30.29 -19.34 2.99
CA ARG A 8 -29.63 -18.24 2.24
C ARG A 8 -29.25 -16.98 3.05
N ARG A 9 -29.44 -16.98 4.38
CA ARG A 9 -29.09 -15.83 5.23
C ARG A 9 -27.69 -15.86 5.86
N GLY A 10 -26.93 -16.93 5.69
CA GLY A 10 -25.64 -17.14 6.38
C GLY A 10 -24.37 -16.74 5.61
N GLN A 11 -24.44 -16.27 4.36
CA GLN A 11 -23.25 -16.01 3.56
C GLN A 11 -22.98 -14.54 3.18
N ALA A 12 -23.75 -13.58 3.71
CA ALA A 12 -23.65 -12.18 3.33
C ALA A 12 -22.92 -11.28 4.34
N GLU A 13 -22.44 -11.80 5.47
CA GLU A 13 -21.88 -10.98 6.57
C GLU A 13 -20.36 -11.05 6.72
N THR A 14 -19.68 -11.84 5.91
CA THR A 14 -18.21 -12.01 5.99
C THR A 14 -17.44 -11.08 5.02
N ALA A 15 -18.08 -10.25 4.26
CA ALA A 15 -17.48 -9.43 3.21
C ALA A 15 -16.63 -8.21 3.66
N PRO A 16 -16.80 -7.57 4.86
CA PRO A 16 -16.02 -6.38 5.21
C PRO A 16 -14.57 -6.67 5.62
N GLN A 17 -14.25 -7.90 6.03
CA GLN A 17 -12.91 -8.25 6.54
C GLN A 17 -11.95 -8.80 5.48
N ALA A 18 -12.45 -9.20 4.34
CA ALA A 18 -11.66 -9.83 3.29
C ALA A 18 -10.72 -8.86 2.55
N LEU A 19 -11.16 -7.62 2.27
CA LEU A 19 -10.36 -6.68 1.48
C LEU A 19 -9.00 -6.32 2.11
N PRO A 20 -8.89 -5.96 3.40
CA PRO A 20 -7.60 -5.67 4.02
C PRO A 20 -6.64 -6.86 4.00
N GLU A 21 -7.14 -8.07 4.21
CA GLU A 21 -6.34 -9.29 4.20
C GLU A 21 -5.83 -9.62 2.79
N GLU A 22 -6.71 -9.60 1.81
CA GLU A 22 -6.37 -9.85 0.41
C GLU A 22 -5.40 -8.81 -0.16
N VAL A 23 -5.53 -7.53 0.23
CA VAL A 23 -4.56 -6.49 -0.16
C VAL A 23 -3.23 -6.70 0.54
N ALA A 24 -3.20 -7.12 1.81
CA ALA A 24 -1.95 -7.42 2.51
C ALA A 24 -1.20 -8.60 1.88
N GLU A 25 -1.91 -9.65 1.48
CA GLU A 25 -1.35 -10.79 0.75
C GLU A 25 -0.78 -10.34 -0.59
N LEU A 26 -1.55 -9.59 -1.37
CA LEU A 26 -1.11 -9.03 -2.65
C LEU A 26 0.15 -8.17 -2.50
N VAL A 27 0.25 -7.35 -1.45
CA VAL A 27 1.44 -6.54 -1.13
C VAL A 27 2.65 -7.45 -0.90
N GLY A 28 2.50 -8.53 -0.14
CA GLY A 28 3.55 -9.52 0.07
C GLY A 28 4.06 -10.09 -1.26
N GLU A 29 3.15 -10.63 -2.05
CA GLU A 29 3.48 -11.23 -3.34
C GLU A 29 4.20 -10.27 -4.30
N VAL A 30 3.68 -9.04 -4.47
CA VAL A 30 4.25 -8.10 -5.46
C VAL A 30 5.57 -7.48 -5.02
N THR A 31 5.83 -7.40 -3.72
CA THR A 31 7.13 -6.89 -3.22
C THR A 31 8.24 -7.94 -3.32
N GLU A 32 7.89 -9.22 -3.37
CA GLU A 32 8.85 -10.33 -3.43
C GLU A 32 9.04 -10.87 -4.85
N ALA A 33 8.03 -10.71 -5.70
CA ALA A 33 8.03 -11.23 -7.06
C ALA A 33 8.90 -10.42 -8.05
N PRO A 34 9.39 -11.05 -9.13
CA PRO A 34 9.94 -10.34 -10.29
C PRO A 34 8.91 -9.38 -10.90
N ALA A 35 9.36 -8.26 -11.48
CA ALA A 35 8.49 -7.18 -11.98
C ALA A 35 7.41 -7.67 -12.97
N GLY A 36 7.71 -8.64 -13.82
CA GLY A 36 6.77 -9.19 -14.79
C GLY A 36 5.62 -9.98 -14.15
N SER A 37 5.90 -10.80 -13.13
CA SER A 37 4.90 -11.55 -12.38
C SER A 37 4.11 -10.63 -11.45
N ALA A 38 4.75 -9.67 -10.79
CA ALA A 38 4.07 -8.64 -10.00
C ALA A 38 3.05 -7.87 -10.85
N ARG A 39 3.43 -7.49 -12.08
CA ARG A 39 2.51 -6.82 -13.00
C ARG A 39 1.29 -7.68 -13.35
N ARG A 40 1.49 -8.94 -13.71
CA ARG A 40 0.37 -9.86 -14.02
C ARG A 40 -0.57 -10.02 -12.83
N ARG A 41 -0.02 -10.19 -11.63
CA ARG A 41 -0.82 -10.30 -10.38
C ARG A 41 -1.65 -9.05 -10.15
N LEU A 42 -1.05 -7.88 -10.13
CA LEU A 42 -1.76 -6.61 -9.89
C LEU A 42 -2.86 -6.36 -10.93
N THR A 43 -2.57 -6.64 -12.21
CA THR A 43 -3.54 -6.45 -13.29
C THR A 43 -4.75 -7.38 -13.15
N ALA A 44 -4.55 -8.58 -12.60
CA ALA A 44 -5.64 -9.54 -12.39
C ALA A 44 -6.40 -9.27 -11.08
N GLU A 45 -5.70 -8.98 -9.98
CA GLU A 45 -6.31 -8.94 -8.65
C GLU A 45 -6.98 -7.59 -8.31
N ILE A 46 -6.42 -6.46 -8.74
CA ILE A 46 -7.03 -5.15 -8.43
C ILE A 46 -8.47 -5.03 -8.94
N PRO A 47 -8.80 -5.36 -10.20
CA PRO A 47 -10.18 -5.32 -10.66
C PRO A 47 -11.10 -6.32 -9.93
N ARG A 48 -10.60 -7.49 -9.55
CA ARG A 48 -11.35 -8.48 -8.77
C ARG A 48 -11.68 -7.97 -7.38
N LEU A 49 -10.69 -7.41 -6.68
CA LEU A 49 -10.85 -6.80 -5.37
C LEU A 49 -11.84 -5.63 -5.42
N ALA A 50 -11.72 -4.77 -6.41
CA ALA A 50 -12.64 -3.67 -6.64
C ALA A 50 -14.07 -4.16 -6.92
N GLY A 51 -14.24 -5.17 -7.73
CA GLY A 51 -15.54 -5.78 -8.04
C GLY A 51 -16.20 -6.40 -6.81
N ARG A 52 -15.43 -7.13 -5.98
CA ARG A 52 -15.93 -7.70 -4.72
C ARG A 52 -16.28 -6.64 -3.69
N SER A 53 -15.52 -5.56 -3.62
CA SER A 53 -15.81 -4.41 -2.74
C SER A 53 -17.08 -3.67 -3.14
N GLY A 54 -17.43 -3.65 -4.41
CA GLY A 54 -18.70 -3.21 -5.00
C GLY A 54 -19.38 -2.04 -4.28
N ARG A 55 -20.64 -2.24 -3.84
CA ARG A 55 -21.44 -1.21 -3.16
C ARG A 55 -20.85 -0.74 -1.82
N ALA A 56 -20.13 -1.60 -1.10
CA ALA A 56 -19.48 -1.24 0.16
C ALA A 56 -18.32 -0.27 -0.09
N GLY A 57 -17.48 -0.52 -1.07
CA GLY A 57 -16.42 0.38 -1.51
C GLY A 57 -16.95 1.75 -1.94
N TRP A 58 -18.04 1.77 -2.72
CA TRP A 58 -18.71 3.02 -3.12
C TRP A 58 -19.26 3.83 -1.93
N ARG A 59 -19.93 3.17 -0.98
CA ARG A 59 -20.41 3.83 0.24
C ARG A 59 -19.25 4.34 1.08
N GLY A 60 -18.17 3.56 1.17
CA GLY A 60 -16.96 3.93 1.86
C GLY A 60 -16.29 5.18 1.25
N LEU A 61 -16.17 5.26 -0.06
CA LEU A 61 -15.61 6.44 -0.75
C LEU A 61 -16.42 7.71 -0.48
N ARG A 62 -17.76 7.61 -0.40
CA ARG A 62 -18.63 8.72 -0.03
C ARG A 62 -18.46 9.21 1.41
N SER A 63 -17.90 8.37 2.30
CA SER A 63 -17.66 8.73 3.70
C SER A 63 -16.43 9.65 3.90
N GLY A 64 -15.88 10.21 2.82
CA GLY A 64 -14.85 11.24 2.90
C GLY A 64 -13.48 10.76 3.37
N GLY A 65 -13.11 9.51 3.09
CA GLY A 65 -11.76 8.97 3.40
C GLY A 65 -11.66 8.23 4.74
N ARG A 66 -12.68 8.27 5.60
CA ARG A 66 -12.71 7.47 6.84
C ARG A 66 -12.61 5.98 6.57
N TRP A 67 -13.32 5.51 5.55
CA TRP A 67 -13.27 4.12 5.13
C TRP A 67 -11.84 3.71 4.74
N LEU A 68 -11.18 4.50 3.89
CA LEU A 68 -9.82 4.17 3.44
C LEU A 68 -8.82 4.11 4.59
N THR A 69 -8.97 4.99 5.58
CA THR A 69 -8.15 4.96 6.79
C THR A 69 -8.44 3.70 7.62
N ALA A 70 -9.71 3.32 7.78
CA ALA A 70 -10.09 2.09 8.47
C ALA A 70 -9.50 0.86 7.76
N GLU A 71 -9.53 0.82 6.42
CA GLU A 71 -8.92 -0.26 5.63
C GLU A 71 -7.39 -0.33 5.81
N VAL A 72 -6.71 0.82 5.83
CA VAL A 72 -5.26 0.88 6.11
C VAL A 72 -4.94 0.33 7.49
N LEU A 73 -5.68 0.75 8.52
CA LEU A 73 -5.48 0.27 9.89
C LEU A 73 -5.80 -1.22 10.05
N ALA A 74 -6.82 -1.71 9.35
CA ALA A 74 -7.18 -3.13 9.34
C ALA A 74 -6.16 -3.99 8.55
N MET A 75 -5.58 -3.45 7.48
CA MET A 75 -4.59 -4.12 6.65
C MET A 75 -3.22 -4.20 7.34
N ALA A 76 -2.80 -3.14 8.02
CA ALA A 76 -1.44 -3.01 8.53
C ALA A 76 -0.96 -4.21 9.38
N PRO A 77 -1.73 -4.74 10.36
CA PRO A 77 -1.32 -5.90 11.14
C PRO A 77 -1.17 -7.20 10.34
N ARG A 78 -1.73 -7.24 9.13
CA ARG A 78 -1.72 -8.40 8.23
C ARG A 78 -0.60 -8.36 7.19
N LEU A 79 0.13 -7.24 7.10
CA LEU A 79 1.25 -7.11 6.17
C LEU A 79 2.35 -8.11 6.53
N PRO A 80 2.85 -8.89 5.55
CA PRO A 80 3.91 -9.87 5.77
C PRO A 80 5.27 -9.18 5.89
N VAL A 81 5.53 -8.58 7.04
CA VAL A 81 6.81 -7.93 7.37
C VAL A 81 7.82 -8.99 7.76
N ARG A 82 8.96 -9.01 7.08
CA ARG A 82 10.08 -9.91 7.38
C ARG A 82 10.89 -9.34 8.54
N ASP A 83 11.21 -10.18 9.51
CA ASP A 83 12.14 -9.84 10.58
C ASP A 83 13.59 -9.80 10.06
N GLN A 84 14.51 -9.32 10.89
CA GLN A 84 15.91 -9.15 10.54
C GLN A 84 16.56 -10.48 10.10
N GLN A 85 16.22 -11.59 10.76
CA GLN A 85 16.77 -12.91 10.42
C GLN A 85 16.35 -13.32 9.00
N ARG A 86 15.05 -13.30 8.70
CA ARG A 86 14.52 -13.64 7.37
C ARG A 86 15.07 -12.74 6.28
N LEU A 87 15.29 -11.45 6.58
CA LEU A 87 15.91 -10.53 5.63
C LEU A 87 17.35 -10.92 5.32
N ARG A 88 18.15 -11.30 6.34
CA ARG A 88 19.53 -11.79 6.15
C ARG A 88 19.58 -13.10 5.37
N ASP A 89 18.68 -14.04 5.68
CA ASP A 89 18.59 -15.33 5.00
C ASP A 89 18.24 -15.17 3.52
N GLN A 90 17.36 -14.20 3.20
CA GLN A 90 16.94 -13.93 1.83
C GLN A 90 17.97 -13.13 1.01
N PHE A 91 18.87 -12.40 1.67
CA PHE A 91 19.89 -11.56 1.06
C PHE A 91 21.27 -11.86 1.66
N PRO A 92 21.79 -13.07 1.46
CA PRO A 92 23.05 -13.46 2.06
C PRO A 92 24.19 -12.56 1.58
N GLY A 93 25.05 -12.17 2.51
CA GLY A 93 26.24 -11.38 2.23
C GLY A 93 26.02 -9.86 2.08
N LEU A 94 24.78 -9.37 2.11
CA LEU A 94 24.53 -7.93 2.09
C LEU A 94 24.67 -7.32 3.50
N GLY A 95 25.41 -6.22 3.59
CA GLY A 95 25.39 -5.36 4.76
C GLY A 95 24.04 -4.58 4.86
N PRO A 96 23.75 -3.94 6.00
CA PRO A 96 22.47 -3.24 6.18
C PRO A 96 22.23 -2.10 5.20
N GLU A 97 23.24 -1.36 4.79
CA GLU A 97 23.07 -0.30 3.79
C GLU A 97 22.68 -0.88 2.43
N GLU A 98 23.36 -1.96 2.01
CA GLU A 98 23.06 -2.65 0.75
C GLU A 98 21.68 -3.33 0.81
N LEU A 99 21.33 -3.89 1.97
CA LEU A 99 20.03 -4.50 2.21
C LEU A 99 18.91 -3.45 2.18
N ALA A 100 19.12 -2.29 2.81
CA ALA A 100 18.18 -1.18 2.75
C ALA A 100 17.98 -0.69 1.30
N ASP A 101 19.06 -0.55 0.52
CA ASP A 101 18.97 -0.19 -0.90
C ASP A 101 18.19 -1.23 -1.72
N ALA A 102 18.42 -2.52 -1.47
CA ALA A 102 17.69 -3.60 -2.13
C ALA A 102 16.19 -3.56 -1.80
N LEU A 103 15.82 -3.32 -0.54
CA LEU A 103 14.42 -3.20 -0.12
C LEU A 103 13.75 -1.97 -0.72
N ILE A 104 14.40 -0.82 -0.69
CA ILE A 104 13.90 0.43 -1.31
C ILE A 104 13.67 0.22 -2.81
N LEU A 105 14.61 -0.43 -3.49
CA LEU A 105 14.50 -0.69 -4.93
C LEU A 105 13.35 -1.64 -5.25
N ARG A 106 13.15 -2.71 -4.45
CA ARG A 106 12.04 -3.65 -4.61
C ARG A 106 10.69 -2.97 -4.39
N ALA A 107 10.54 -2.24 -3.28
CA ALA A 107 9.32 -1.49 -2.98
C ALA A 107 9.01 -0.45 -4.06
N ALA A 108 10.02 0.29 -4.54
CA ALA A 108 9.85 1.27 -5.61
C ALA A 108 9.44 0.63 -6.95
N ARG A 109 9.94 -0.57 -7.26
CA ARG A 109 9.50 -1.34 -8.44
C ARG A 109 8.05 -1.80 -8.31
N ALA A 110 7.67 -2.36 -7.15
CA ALA A 110 6.30 -2.76 -6.88
C ALA A 110 5.34 -1.57 -6.98
N SER A 111 5.69 -0.43 -6.39
CA SER A 111 4.92 0.81 -6.48
C SER A 111 4.79 1.35 -7.90
N ALA A 112 5.84 1.22 -8.73
CA ALA A 112 5.79 1.58 -10.14
C ALA A 112 4.78 0.71 -10.91
N VAL A 113 4.75 -0.60 -10.62
CA VAL A 113 3.81 -1.53 -11.26
C VAL A 113 2.36 -1.21 -10.88
N VAL A 114 2.08 -0.89 -9.61
CA VAL A 114 0.77 -0.38 -9.18
C VAL A 114 0.39 0.88 -9.97
N GLY A 115 1.33 1.83 -10.12
CA GLY A 115 1.09 3.06 -10.89
C GLY A 115 0.89 2.84 -12.40
N ALA A 116 1.51 1.81 -12.97
CA ALA A 116 1.33 1.45 -14.38
C ALA A 116 -0.02 0.75 -14.62
N GLY A 117 -0.49 -0.09 -13.68
CA GLY A 117 -1.79 -0.77 -13.75
C GLY A 117 -2.96 0.20 -13.83
N ALA A 118 -2.87 1.30 -13.08
CA ALA A 118 -3.83 2.40 -13.13
C ALA A 118 -4.02 2.99 -14.55
N GLY A 119 -3.01 2.90 -15.41
CA GLY A 119 -3.09 3.38 -16.80
C GLY A 119 -3.77 2.41 -17.77
N ALA A 120 -3.66 1.11 -17.53
CA ALA A 120 -4.17 0.08 -18.45
C ALA A 120 -5.70 -0.11 -18.35
N ALA A 121 -6.29 0.09 -17.17
CA ALA A 121 -7.74 0.00 -16.95
C ALA A 121 -8.52 1.21 -17.48
N MET A 122 -7.86 2.18 -18.09
CA MET A 122 -8.45 3.47 -18.52
C MET A 122 -9.21 3.42 -19.85
N VAL A 123 -9.25 2.29 -20.52
CA VAL A 123 -9.86 2.21 -21.88
C VAL A 123 -11.39 2.26 -21.85
N LEU A 124 -12.00 1.95 -20.72
CA LEU A 124 -13.46 2.01 -20.55
C LEU A 124 -13.83 2.79 -19.29
N PRO A 125 -14.79 3.75 -19.35
CA PRO A 125 -15.32 4.43 -18.18
C PRO A 125 -16.21 3.46 -17.40
N LEU A 126 -15.60 2.56 -16.61
CA LEU A 126 -16.33 1.63 -15.79
C LEU A 126 -16.81 2.30 -14.50
N PRO A 127 -18.03 2.00 -14.02
CA PRO A 127 -18.53 2.47 -12.73
C PRO A 127 -17.64 2.04 -11.54
N SER A 128 -16.82 0.99 -11.69
CA SER A 128 -15.86 0.48 -10.69
C SER A 128 -14.60 1.34 -10.54
N ALA A 129 -14.30 2.23 -11.48
CA ALA A 129 -13.04 2.98 -11.51
C ALA A 129 -12.66 3.69 -10.19
N PRO A 130 -13.54 4.36 -9.44
CA PRO A 130 -13.18 4.94 -8.15
C PRO A 130 -12.80 3.92 -7.09
N VAL A 131 -13.44 2.75 -7.08
CA VAL A 131 -13.13 1.66 -6.14
C VAL A 131 -11.79 1.03 -6.51
N GLU A 132 -11.50 0.84 -7.80
CA GLU A 132 -10.19 0.38 -8.29
C GLU A 132 -9.06 1.30 -7.84
N VAL A 133 -9.22 2.62 -7.99
CA VAL A 133 -8.23 3.61 -7.51
C VAL A 133 -8.04 3.54 -6.00
N ALA A 134 -9.09 3.26 -5.25
CA ALA A 134 -8.99 3.07 -3.80
C ALA A 134 -8.19 1.81 -3.46
N VAL A 135 -8.45 0.67 -4.12
CA VAL A 135 -7.70 -0.59 -3.95
C VAL A 135 -6.23 -0.41 -4.36
N GLU A 136 -5.95 0.23 -5.48
CA GLU A 136 -4.59 0.59 -5.90
C GLU A 136 -3.88 1.45 -4.85
N THR A 137 -4.61 2.39 -4.24
CA THR A 137 -4.07 3.25 -3.19
C THR A 137 -3.76 2.46 -1.93
N LEU A 138 -4.64 1.53 -1.53
CA LEU A 138 -4.38 0.61 -0.41
C LEU A 138 -3.14 -0.25 -0.66
N ALA A 139 -3.00 -0.83 -1.84
CA ALA A 139 -1.83 -1.62 -2.20
C ALA A 139 -0.54 -0.78 -2.13
N LEU A 140 -0.55 0.46 -2.66
CA LEU A 140 0.61 1.35 -2.58
C LEU A 140 0.95 1.70 -1.12
N VAL A 141 -0.04 2.06 -0.32
CA VAL A 141 0.15 2.37 1.11
C VAL A 141 0.71 1.15 1.84
N GLY A 142 0.21 -0.05 1.56
CA GLY A 142 0.71 -1.29 2.12
C GLY A 142 2.17 -1.56 1.77
N ILE A 143 2.57 -1.36 0.51
CA ILE A 143 3.97 -1.47 0.06
C ILE A 143 4.88 -0.51 0.85
N GLU A 144 4.44 0.73 1.04
CA GLU A 144 5.21 1.74 1.75
C GLU A 144 5.31 1.48 3.26
N ILE A 145 4.22 1.06 3.91
CA ILE A 145 4.23 0.67 5.33
C ILE A 145 5.12 -0.56 5.55
N LYS A 146 5.03 -1.58 4.68
CA LYS A 146 5.91 -2.75 4.71
C LYS A 146 7.38 -2.33 4.60
N LEU A 147 7.71 -1.43 3.66
CA LEU A 147 9.07 -0.91 3.50
C LEU A 147 9.55 -0.21 4.78
N VAL A 148 8.73 0.67 5.37
CA VAL A 148 9.07 1.35 6.63
C VAL A 148 9.36 0.34 7.73
N ALA A 149 8.51 -0.67 7.90
CA ALA A 149 8.68 -1.70 8.92
C ALA A 149 9.97 -2.52 8.70
N GLU A 150 10.24 -2.97 7.48
CA GLU A 150 11.43 -3.76 7.15
C GLU A 150 12.72 -2.95 7.28
N LEU A 151 12.72 -1.66 6.98
CA LEU A 151 13.86 -0.79 7.25
C LEU A 151 14.16 -0.68 8.74
N HIS A 152 13.13 -0.62 9.60
CA HIS A 152 13.35 -0.65 11.06
C HIS A 152 13.98 -1.99 11.51
N GLU A 153 13.60 -3.10 10.92
CA GLU A 153 14.22 -4.41 11.19
C GLU A 153 15.69 -4.45 10.72
N VAL A 154 16.01 -3.90 9.53
CA VAL A 154 17.38 -3.83 9.00
C VAL A 154 18.31 -3.11 9.96
N TYR A 155 17.87 -1.96 10.50
CA TYR A 155 18.69 -1.15 11.40
C TYR A 155 18.59 -1.54 12.88
N GLY A 156 17.92 -2.65 13.21
CA GLY A 156 17.74 -3.12 14.58
C GLY A 156 16.90 -2.19 15.46
N MET A 157 16.13 -1.31 14.84
CA MET A 157 15.28 -0.31 15.52
C MET A 157 13.81 -0.72 15.53
N ARG A 158 13.59 -1.97 15.89
CA ARG A 158 12.24 -2.53 16.00
C ARG A 158 11.42 -1.73 17.01
N ALA A 159 10.22 -1.31 16.63
CA ALA A 159 9.32 -0.63 17.55
C ALA A 159 8.94 -1.56 18.73
N ALA A 160 8.78 -0.99 19.92
CA ALA A 160 8.40 -1.72 21.13
C ALA A 160 6.93 -2.17 21.07
N GLY A 161 6.59 -3.15 21.92
CA GLY A 161 5.23 -3.64 22.10
C GLY A 161 4.89 -4.90 21.30
N SER A 162 3.61 -5.27 21.32
CA SER A 162 3.03 -6.40 20.58
C SER A 162 3.08 -6.17 19.06
N ALA A 163 2.86 -7.23 18.28
CA ALA A 163 2.87 -7.11 16.81
C ALA A 163 1.88 -6.04 16.29
N PRO A 164 0.61 -5.95 16.75
CA PRO A 164 -0.29 -4.88 16.35
C PRO A 164 0.20 -3.47 16.74
N GLU A 165 0.75 -3.30 17.95
CA GLU A 165 1.26 -2.00 18.41
C GLU A 165 2.45 -1.54 17.57
N ARG A 166 3.37 -2.45 17.24
CA ARG A 166 4.48 -2.15 16.32
C ARG A 166 3.99 -1.70 14.95
N MET A 167 2.99 -2.39 14.40
CA MET A 167 2.44 -2.01 13.10
C MET A 167 1.79 -0.63 13.12
N LEU A 168 1.09 -0.28 14.21
CA LEU A 168 0.55 1.07 14.39
C LEU A 168 1.66 2.12 14.48
N ALA A 169 2.77 1.83 15.13
CA ALA A 169 3.94 2.71 15.16
C ALA A 169 4.52 2.93 13.75
N TYR A 170 4.61 1.88 12.93
CA TYR A 170 5.08 2.00 11.54
C TYR A 170 4.09 2.75 10.64
N VAL A 171 2.78 2.53 10.82
CA VAL A 171 1.74 3.34 10.16
C VAL A 171 1.88 4.81 10.53
N SER A 172 2.12 5.11 11.82
CA SER A 172 2.30 6.48 12.31
C SER A 172 3.57 7.13 11.71
N ALA A 173 4.68 6.41 11.67
CA ALA A 173 5.92 6.87 11.05
C ALA A 173 5.75 7.15 9.55
N TRP A 174 5.07 6.26 8.82
CA TRP A 174 4.71 6.45 7.42
C TRP A 174 3.81 7.69 7.24
N ALA A 175 2.76 7.82 8.05
CA ALA A 175 1.78 8.89 7.97
C ALA A 175 2.44 10.26 8.20
N HIS A 176 3.28 10.36 9.22
CA HIS A 176 4.05 11.59 9.52
C HIS A 176 4.87 12.04 8.31
N ARG A 177 5.60 11.13 7.66
CA ARG A 177 6.43 11.42 6.48
C ARG A 177 5.60 11.76 5.23
N ARG A 178 4.37 11.30 5.17
CA ARG A 178 3.42 11.65 4.11
C ARG A 178 2.60 12.90 4.41
N GLY A 179 2.86 13.58 5.52
CA GLY A 179 2.09 14.75 5.96
C GLY A 179 0.65 14.39 6.34
N VAL A 180 0.44 13.15 6.80
CA VAL A 180 -0.84 12.64 7.27
C VAL A 180 -0.89 12.84 8.78
N ALA A 181 -1.71 13.77 9.28
CA ALA A 181 -1.92 13.92 10.71
C ALA A 181 -2.74 12.73 11.24
N LEU A 182 -2.13 11.90 12.09
CA LEU A 182 -2.82 10.93 12.93
C LEU A 182 -3.00 11.57 14.30
N ALA A 183 -4.23 11.68 14.77
CA ALA A 183 -4.49 12.20 16.12
C ALA A 183 -3.96 11.23 17.18
N PRO A 184 -3.42 11.73 18.32
CA PRO A 184 -3.10 10.90 19.47
C PRO A 184 -4.35 10.14 19.91
N ALA A 185 -4.18 8.89 20.34
CA ALA A 185 -5.23 7.98 20.81
C ALA A 185 -6.07 7.28 19.73
N GLY A 186 -5.53 7.05 18.53
CA GLY A 186 -6.20 6.20 17.53
C GLY A 186 -7.46 6.80 16.90
N LEU A 187 -7.85 8.02 17.29
CA LEU A 187 -8.92 8.77 16.65
C LEU A 187 -8.36 9.51 15.44
N VAL A 188 -8.63 8.99 14.27
CA VAL A 188 -8.39 9.70 13.02
C VAL A 188 -9.37 10.86 12.92
N VAL A 189 -8.92 12.08 13.22
CA VAL A 189 -9.72 13.29 12.99
C VAL A 189 -9.82 13.53 11.50
N VAL A 190 -11.00 13.36 10.97
CA VAL A 190 -11.31 13.17 9.56
C VAL A 190 -11.89 14.43 8.91
N ALA A 191 -11.48 15.60 9.27
CA ALA A 191 -11.75 16.76 8.42
C ALA A 191 -10.63 16.88 7.37
N GLY A 192 -10.88 16.41 6.14
CA GLY A 192 -9.93 16.51 5.03
C GLY A 192 -8.76 15.53 5.08
N SER A 193 -9.03 14.25 5.38
CA SER A 193 -8.03 13.18 5.41
C SER A 193 -7.05 13.30 4.24
N PRO A 194 -5.73 13.35 4.49
CA PRO A 194 -4.71 13.34 3.42
C PRO A 194 -4.81 12.13 2.49
N LEU A 195 -5.31 11.00 3.00
CA LEU A 195 -5.64 9.82 2.18
C LEU A 195 -6.77 10.13 1.20
N HIS A 196 -7.82 10.86 1.64
CA HIS A 196 -8.88 11.32 0.74
C HIS A 196 -8.31 12.26 -0.33
N ARG A 197 -7.45 13.21 0.05
CA ARG A 197 -6.77 14.10 -0.91
C ARG A 197 -5.85 13.33 -1.86
N LEU A 198 -5.18 12.30 -1.39
CA LEU A 198 -4.36 11.42 -2.25
C LEU A 198 -5.24 10.71 -3.29
N VAL A 199 -6.36 10.12 -2.86
CA VAL A 199 -7.34 9.48 -3.77
C VAL A 199 -7.95 10.51 -4.72
N GLN A 200 -8.39 11.66 -4.21
CA GLN A 200 -8.92 12.74 -5.06
C GLN A 200 -7.91 13.20 -6.11
N ARG A 201 -6.67 13.47 -5.72
CA ARG A 201 -5.61 13.85 -6.67
C ARG A 201 -5.39 12.77 -7.73
N ARG A 202 -5.46 11.49 -7.34
CA ARG A 202 -5.33 10.37 -8.28
C ARG A 202 -6.55 10.26 -9.19
N LEU A 203 -7.76 10.44 -8.67
CA LEU A 203 -8.99 10.46 -9.48
C LEU A 203 -8.99 11.64 -10.45
N ILE A 204 -8.64 12.84 -10.00
CA ILE A 204 -8.53 14.02 -10.86
C ILE A 204 -7.46 13.81 -11.92
N ALA A 205 -6.26 13.35 -11.52
CA ALA A 205 -5.19 13.05 -12.48
C ALA A 205 -5.57 11.93 -13.47
N ARG A 206 -6.45 11.02 -13.08
CA ARG A 206 -7.01 10.00 -13.97
C ARG A 206 -8.03 10.61 -14.93
N ALA A 207 -8.97 11.42 -14.41
CA ALA A 207 -9.99 12.08 -15.20
C ALA A 207 -9.42 13.08 -16.23
N THR A 208 -8.44 13.90 -15.83
CA THR A 208 -7.79 14.86 -16.75
C THR A 208 -7.02 14.16 -17.85
N ARG A 209 -6.35 13.04 -17.56
CA ARG A 209 -5.68 12.23 -18.59
C ARG A 209 -6.66 11.61 -19.58
N SER A 210 -7.84 11.16 -19.12
CA SER A 210 -8.88 10.62 -19.98
C SER A 210 -9.48 11.69 -20.90
N ALA A 211 -9.55 12.93 -20.45
CA ALA A 211 -10.11 14.05 -21.23
C ALA A 211 -9.12 14.58 -22.29
N THR A 212 -7.81 14.41 -22.08
CA THR A 212 -6.75 14.90 -22.99
C THR A 212 -6.19 13.83 -23.91
N SER A 213 -6.59 12.57 -23.76
CA SER A 213 -6.01 11.45 -24.50
C SER A 213 -6.69 11.19 -25.84
N LEU A 214 -6.51 12.11 -26.80
CA LEU A 214 -6.40 11.74 -28.22
C LEU A 214 -4.96 11.34 -28.60
N GLY A 215 -4.04 11.25 -27.63
CA GLY A 215 -2.66 10.81 -27.79
C GLY A 215 -2.36 9.52 -27.02
N PRO A 216 -1.26 8.79 -27.34
CA PRO A 216 -1.12 7.35 -27.10
C PRO A 216 -1.22 6.98 -25.60
N LEU A 217 -2.03 5.98 -25.32
CA LEU A 217 -2.36 5.29 -24.07
C LEU A 217 -1.17 4.95 -23.13
N LEU A 218 0.07 5.08 -23.62
CA LEU A 218 1.30 4.71 -22.91
C LEU A 218 1.85 5.82 -22.01
N THR A 219 1.60 7.09 -22.30
CA THR A 219 2.23 8.22 -21.57
C THR A 219 1.70 8.35 -20.13
N GLY A 220 0.41 8.08 -19.90
CA GLY A 220 -0.21 8.16 -18.59
C GLY A 220 0.25 7.06 -17.61
N SER A 221 0.45 5.84 -18.12
CA SER A 221 0.91 4.70 -17.32
C SER A 221 2.39 4.83 -16.96
N ILE A 222 3.22 5.32 -17.88
CA ILE A 222 4.65 5.57 -17.64
C ILE A 222 4.84 6.68 -16.61
N ALA A 223 4.10 7.78 -16.74
CA ALA A 223 4.18 8.90 -15.80
C ALA A 223 3.72 8.48 -14.38
N GLY A 224 2.64 7.70 -14.26
CA GLY A 224 2.16 7.17 -13.00
C GLY A 224 3.16 6.21 -12.34
N ALA A 225 3.75 5.32 -13.13
CA ALA A 225 4.80 4.42 -12.66
C ALA A 225 6.05 5.18 -12.19
N ALA A 226 6.51 6.16 -12.96
CA ALA A 226 7.67 6.98 -12.62
C ALA A 226 7.45 7.78 -11.33
N LEU A 227 6.26 8.38 -11.18
CA LEU A 227 5.90 9.15 -9.99
C LEU A 227 5.87 8.26 -8.74
N ASN A 228 5.15 7.14 -8.77
CA ASN A 228 5.08 6.22 -7.64
C ASN A 228 6.45 5.68 -7.26
N ARG A 229 7.26 5.30 -8.25
CA ARG A 229 8.63 4.85 -8.03
C ARG A 229 9.48 5.91 -7.33
N ARG A 230 9.42 7.15 -7.79
CA ARG A 230 10.17 8.28 -7.22
C ARG A 230 9.74 8.55 -5.79
N GLU A 231 8.43 8.61 -5.54
CA GLU A 231 7.87 8.88 -4.22
C GLU A 231 8.22 7.80 -3.19
N THR A 232 8.13 6.52 -3.57
CA THR A 232 8.50 5.41 -2.69
C THR A 232 10.02 5.39 -2.42
N ARG A 233 10.85 5.74 -3.43
CA ARG A 233 12.30 5.87 -3.24
C ARG A 233 12.65 6.99 -2.27
N ARG A 234 12.00 8.15 -2.39
CA ARG A 234 12.19 9.27 -1.46
C ARG A 234 11.82 8.87 -0.04
N LEU A 235 10.62 8.30 0.14
CA LEU A 235 10.19 7.80 1.45
C LEU A 235 11.23 6.85 2.05
N GLY A 236 11.68 5.86 1.28
CA GLY A 236 12.67 4.89 1.74
C GLY A 236 14.01 5.55 2.10
N ALA A 237 14.48 6.49 1.30
CA ALA A 237 15.72 7.23 1.57
C ALA A 237 15.60 8.09 2.85
N ASP A 238 14.49 8.79 3.04
CA ASP A 238 14.24 9.61 4.24
C ASP A 238 14.16 8.76 5.50
N VAL A 239 13.49 7.59 5.43
CA VAL A 239 13.42 6.64 6.55
C VAL A 239 14.80 6.07 6.86
N ARG A 240 15.52 5.62 5.83
CA ARG A 240 16.89 5.10 5.97
C ARG A 240 17.81 6.10 6.65
N GLU A 241 17.82 7.34 6.20
CA GLU A 241 18.67 8.39 6.75
C GLU A 241 18.37 8.68 8.22
N ASP A 242 17.09 8.69 8.61
CA ASP A 242 16.69 8.86 10.00
C ASP A 242 17.10 7.65 10.88
N LEU A 243 16.87 6.43 10.41
CA LEU A 243 17.25 5.21 11.12
C LEU A 243 18.76 5.08 11.25
N ARG A 244 19.51 5.39 10.20
CA ARG A 244 20.97 5.38 10.21
C ARG A 244 21.54 6.30 11.28
N ARG A 245 21.01 7.53 11.43
CA ARG A 245 21.43 8.48 12.47
C ARG A 245 21.13 8.00 13.89
N ARG A 246 20.06 7.24 14.08
CA ARG A 246 19.60 6.78 15.40
C ARG A 246 20.05 5.38 15.74
N SER A 247 20.52 4.61 14.77
CA SER A 247 20.89 3.22 14.98
C SER A 247 22.09 3.08 15.91
N PRO A 248 22.05 2.19 16.91
CA PRO A 248 23.20 1.87 17.74
C PRO A 248 24.36 1.27 16.93
N TYR A 249 24.09 0.77 15.73
CA TYR A 249 25.09 0.25 14.80
C TYR A 249 25.80 1.34 13.98
N SER A 250 25.43 2.60 14.10
CA SER A 250 26.04 3.71 13.34
C SER A 250 27.56 3.82 13.58
N ALA A 251 28.04 3.45 14.76
CA ALA A 251 29.47 3.45 15.10
C ALA A 251 30.26 2.24 14.50
N HIS A 252 29.60 1.15 14.10
CA HIS A 252 30.25 -0.05 13.55
C HIS A 252 30.39 -0.03 12.02
N TRP A 253 29.68 0.90 11.32
CA TRP A 253 29.65 0.97 9.87
C TRP A 253 30.68 1.95 9.28
N ALA A 254 31.38 2.69 10.15
CA ALA A 254 32.41 3.67 9.74
C ALA A 254 33.83 3.06 9.66
N ARG A 255 33.97 1.72 9.72
CA ARG A 255 35.27 1.05 9.61
C ARG A 255 35.32 0.12 8.41
#